data_01c556e271565176536c593d16eb7fad
#
_entry.id   01c556e271565176536c593d16eb7fad
#
_cell.length_a   1.000
_cell.length_b   1.000
_cell.length_c   1.000
_cell.angle_alpha   90.00
_cell.angle_beta   90.00
_cell.angle_gamma   90.00
#
_symmetry.space_group_name_H-M   'P 1'
#
loop_
_entity.id
_entity.type
_entity.pdbx_description
1 polymer ?
#
loop_
_entity_poly.entity_id
_entity_poly.type
_entity_poly.pdbx_seq_one_letter_code
_entity_poly.pdbx_strand_id
1 'polypeptide(L)'
;SSAASDVYKRQCMYPPDGYRSFGPVRGLIYGGPDYADHANDEILKLAMIETKESLENLNEIMSTPGVDGIYIGPADLSLAIGEKPGFDRAETTKAYSEILRILEHAKKNNIFAGIHNGTTEYATNMIEKGFDFVTIASDLRALSAGEKATVDKMKGSLSKKDDDATY
;
A
#
# COMPACT_ATOMS: atom_id res chain seq x y z
N SER A 1 1.79 -12.05 -16.45
CA SER A 1 2.23 -11.90 -17.85
C SER A 1 2.00 -10.48 -18.33
N SER A 2 2.72 -10.04 -19.34
CA SER A 2 2.57 -8.70 -19.96
C SER A 2 1.14 -8.41 -20.40
N ALA A 3 0.43 -9.41 -20.92
CA ALA A 3 -0.98 -9.31 -21.27
C ALA A 3 -1.86 -8.98 -20.06
N ALA A 4 -1.61 -9.57 -18.89
CA ALA A 4 -2.36 -9.27 -17.66
C ALA A 4 -2.07 -7.84 -17.16
N SER A 5 -0.83 -7.39 -17.24
CA SER A 5 -0.44 -6.02 -16.87
C SER A 5 -1.04 -4.98 -17.81
N ASP A 6 -1.14 -5.26 -19.11
CA ASP A 6 -1.81 -4.36 -20.07
C ASP A 6 -3.33 -4.28 -19.78
N VAL A 7 -3.98 -5.41 -19.48
CA VAL A 7 -5.39 -5.41 -19.07
C VAL A 7 -5.58 -4.57 -17.81
N TYR A 8 -4.73 -4.74 -16.79
CA TYR A 8 -4.79 -3.97 -15.55
C TYR A 8 -4.65 -2.46 -15.79
N LYS A 9 -3.66 -2.05 -16.58
CA LYS A 9 -3.46 -0.65 -16.97
C LYS A 9 -4.72 -0.06 -17.60
N ARG A 10 -5.31 -0.77 -18.58
CA ARG A 10 -6.51 -0.30 -19.30
C ARG A 10 -7.76 -0.21 -18.42
N GLN A 11 -7.83 -0.97 -17.30
CA GLN A 11 -8.89 -0.82 -16.31
C GLN A 11 -8.79 0.51 -15.53
N CYS A 12 -7.61 1.11 -15.44
CA CYS A 12 -7.41 2.37 -14.74
C CYS A 12 -7.68 3.61 -15.62
N MET A 13 -7.74 3.45 -16.93
CA MET A 13 -7.85 4.55 -17.90
C MET A 13 -9.26 4.67 -18.48
N TYR A 14 -9.70 5.88 -18.72
CA TYR A 14 -10.96 6.14 -19.43
C TYR A 14 -10.82 5.89 -20.95
N PRO A 15 -11.95 5.62 -21.64
CA PRO A 15 -11.94 5.57 -23.10
C PRO A 15 -11.41 6.88 -23.73
N PRO A 16 -10.71 6.84 -24.89
CA PRO A 16 -10.48 5.65 -25.74
C PRO A 16 -9.31 4.75 -25.29
N ASP A 17 -8.44 5.21 -24.36
CA ASP A 17 -7.20 4.52 -23.99
C ASP A 17 -7.42 3.29 -23.11
N GLY A 18 -8.56 3.24 -22.42
CA GLY A 18 -8.96 2.16 -21.55
C GLY A 18 -10.46 1.92 -21.53
N TYR A 19 -10.93 1.25 -20.49
CA TYR A 19 -12.36 0.93 -20.29
C TYR A 19 -12.84 1.15 -18.85
N ARG A 20 -12.17 2.03 -18.09
CA ARG A 20 -12.62 2.46 -16.76
C ARG A 20 -14.01 3.08 -16.87
N SER A 21 -14.93 2.66 -15.99
CA SER A 21 -16.26 3.27 -15.90
C SER A 21 -16.17 4.69 -15.34
N PHE A 22 -16.92 5.61 -15.95
CA PHE A 22 -16.99 6.99 -15.48
C PHE A 22 -18.00 7.11 -14.32
N GLY A 23 -17.53 7.62 -13.19
CA GLY A 23 -18.31 7.82 -11.97
C GLY A 23 -17.41 8.31 -10.83
N PRO A 24 -16.50 9.28 -11.12
CA PRO A 24 -15.42 9.63 -10.21
C PRO A 24 -15.86 10.69 -9.19
N VAL A 25 -16.71 10.33 -8.22
CA VAL A 25 -17.20 11.30 -7.20
C VAL A 25 -16.05 12.04 -6.55
N ARG A 26 -15.03 11.34 -6.06
CA ARG A 26 -13.85 11.98 -5.46
C ARG A 26 -12.97 12.67 -6.49
N GLY A 27 -12.84 12.11 -7.68
CA GLY A 27 -12.09 12.72 -8.79
C GLY A 27 -12.62 14.10 -9.12
N LEU A 28 -13.94 14.27 -9.25
CA LEU A 28 -14.58 15.57 -9.49
C LEU A 28 -14.45 16.54 -8.32
N ILE A 29 -14.47 16.04 -7.07
CA ILE A 29 -14.33 16.89 -5.88
C ILE A 29 -12.91 17.46 -5.76
N TYR A 30 -11.89 16.65 -6.02
CA TYR A 30 -10.49 17.04 -5.80
C TYR A 30 -9.76 17.45 -7.09
N GLY A 31 -10.12 16.88 -8.22
CA GLY A 31 -9.53 17.18 -9.53
C GLY A 31 -10.26 18.25 -10.34
N GLY A 32 -11.46 18.68 -9.88
CA GLY A 32 -12.22 19.73 -10.59
C GLY A 32 -13.21 19.19 -11.63
N PRO A 33 -14.01 20.10 -12.24
CA PRO A 33 -15.05 19.72 -13.20
C PRO A 33 -14.49 19.19 -14.52
N ASP A 34 -13.26 19.51 -14.84
CA ASP A 34 -12.49 19.10 -16.03
C ASP A 34 -11.64 17.85 -15.80
N TYR A 35 -11.79 17.19 -14.63
CA TYR A 35 -11.05 15.98 -14.26
C TYR A 35 -11.01 14.91 -15.38
N ALA A 36 -12.12 14.76 -16.12
CA ALA A 36 -12.20 13.75 -17.17
C ALA A 36 -11.23 14.00 -18.33
N ASP A 37 -10.89 15.27 -18.59
CA ASP A 37 -10.09 15.67 -19.75
C ASP A 37 -8.60 15.34 -19.57
N HIS A 38 -8.13 15.21 -18.29
CA HIS A 38 -6.73 14.96 -17.97
C HIS A 38 -6.49 13.74 -17.06
N ALA A 39 -7.54 13.08 -16.63
CA ALA A 39 -7.43 11.94 -15.68
C ALA A 39 -6.51 10.82 -16.16
N ASN A 40 -6.49 10.50 -17.46
CA ASN A 40 -5.65 9.44 -18.01
C ASN A 40 -4.14 9.77 -17.92
N ASP A 41 -3.78 11.05 -17.93
CA ASP A 41 -2.41 11.53 -17.83
C ASP A 41 -1.94 11.65 -16.36
N GLU A 42 -2.87 11.92 -15.44
CA GLU A 42 -2.55 12.18 -14.03
C GLU A 42 -2.64 10.95 -13.12
N ILE A 43 -3.49 9.97 -13.45
CA ILE A 43 -3.69 8.79 -12.62
C ILE A 43 -2.45 7.89 -12.64
N LEU A 44 -1.84 7.69 -11.50
CA LEU A 44 -0.77 6.71 -11.32
C LEU A 44 -1.33 5.28 -11.30
N LYS A 45 -0.73 4.41 -12.09
CA LYS A 45 -1.08 3.00 -12.24
C LYS A 45 -0.01 2.16 -11.56
N LEU A 46 -0.29 1.71 -10.33
CA LEU A 46 0.62 0.92 -9.51
C LEU A 46 0.20 -0.55 -9.53
N ALA A 47 1.03 -1.42 -10.11
CA ALA A 47 0.77 -2.86 -10.12
C ALA A 47 1.04 -3.47 -8.74
N MET A 48 0.08 -4.24 -8.20
CA MET A 48 0.24 -4.93 -6.92
C MET A 48 1.20 -6.12 -7.05
N ILE A 49 2.20 -6.19 -6.17
CA ILE A 49 3.15 -7.30 -6.08
C ILE A 49 2.97 -7.98 -4.72
N GLU A 50 2.29 -9.12 -4.72
CA GLU A 50 1.94 -9.84 -3.50
C GLU A 50 1.72 -11.34 -3.69
N THR A 51 1.94 -11.85 -4.90
CA THR A 51 1.76 -13.27 -5.23
C THR A 51 3.07 -13.91 -5.69
N LYS A 52 3.14 -15.24 -5.59
CA LYS A 52 4.29 -15.98 -6.11
C LYS A 52 4.49 -15.76 -7.61
N GLU A 53 3.40 -15.74 -8.37
CA GLU A 53 3.43 -15.47 -9.80
C GLU A 53 3.96 -14.06 -10.11
N SER A 54 3.57 -13.04 -9.34
CA SER A 54 4.10 -11.68 -9.53
C SER A 54 5.61 -11.61 -9.23
N LEU A 55 6.10 -12.35 -8.24
CA LEU A 55 7.53 -12.44 -7.94
C LEU A 55 8.34 -13.09 -9.06
N GLU A 56 7.77 -14.08 -9.75
CA GLU A 56 8.41 -14.77 -10.87
C GLU A 56 8.44 -13.89 -12.14
N ASN A 57 7.56 -12.90 -12.25
CA ASN A 57 7.36 -12.06 -13.44
C ASN A 57 7.69 -10.57 -13.22
N LEU A 58 8.51 -10.21 -12.22
CA LEU A 58 8.79 -8.81 -11.86
C LEU A 58 9.22 -7.95 -13.05
N ASN A 59 10.18 -8.41 -13.83
CA ASN A 59 10.69 -7.63 -14.97
C ASN A 59 9.61 -7.40 -16.03
N GLU A 60 8.79 -8.41 -16.31
CA GLU A 60 7.74 -8.33 -17.31
C GLU A 60 6.64 -7.35 -16.86
N ILE A 61 6.26 -7.40 -15.58
CA ILE A 61 5.29 -6.47 -15.00
C ILE A 61 5.83 -5.03 -15.04
N MET A 62 7.05 -4.84 -14.57
CA MET A 62 7.66 -3.51 -14.41
C MET A 62 8.08 -2.86 -15.74
N SER A 63 8.29 -3.65 -16.79
CA SER A 63 8.57 -3.14 -18.13
C SER A 63 7.32 -2.92 -18.99
N THR A 64 6.12 -3.18 -18.45
CA THR A 64 4.86 -2.98 -19.19
C THR A 64 4.63 -1.48 -19.42
N PRO A 65 4.51 -1.03 -20.70
CA PRO A 65 4.30 0.37 -21.00
C PRO A 65 3.05 0.95 -20.34
N GLY A 66 3.18 2.08 -19.63
CA GLY A 66 2.09 2.76 -18.95
C GLY A 66 1.74 2.19 -17.57
N VAL A 67 2.56 1.30 -17.00
CA VAL A 67 2.62 1.02 -15.57
C VAL A 67 3.61 2.02 -14.96
N ASP A 68 3.13 2.86 -14.04
CA ASP A 68 3.91 3.95 -13.45
C ASP A 68 4.74 3.48 -12.25
N GLY A 69 4.32 2.37 -11.62
CA GLY A 69 5.01 1.82 -10.46
C GLY A 69 4.43 0.50 -9.97
N ILE A 70 4.94 0.06 -8.84
CA ILE A 70 4.44 -1.12 -8.11
C ILE A 70 4.00 -0.73 -6.70
N TYR A 71 3.14 -1.57 -6.13
CA TYR A 71 2.76 -1.47 -4.74
C TYR A 71 2.84 -2.85 -4.08
N ILE A 72 3.50 -2.93 -2.94
CA ILE A 72 3.70 -4.20 -2.24
C ILE A 72 2.66 -4.38 -1.13
N GLY A 73 1.97 -5.54 -1.13
CA GLY A 73 1.14 -6.02 -0.04
C GLY A 73 1.91 -7.04 0.84
N PRO A 74 2.63 -6.61 1.91
CA PRO A 74 3.54 -7.51 2.64
C PRO A 74 2.86 -8.69 3.32
N ALA A 75 1.59 -8.54 3.73
CA ALA A 75 0.84 -9.61 4.38
C ALA A 75 0.53 -10.76 3.39
N ASP A 76 -0.01 -10.41 2.22
CA ASP A 76 -0.33 -11.38 1.16
C ASP A 76 0.93 -11.95 0.54
N LEU A 77 1.96 -11.13 0.32
CA LEU A 77 3.29 -11.59 -0.11
C LEU A 77 3.85 -12.64 0.85
N SER A 78 3.74 -12.41 2.17
CA SER A 78 4.21 -13.38 3.18
C SER A 78 3.48 -14.71 3.05
N LEU A 79 2.14 -14.67 2.92
CA LEU A 79 1.33 -15.87 2.70
C LEU A 79 1.73 -16.61 1.42
N ALA A 80 1.94 -15.87 0.33
CA ALA A 80 2.31 -16.43 -0.98
C ALA A 80 3.62 -17.21 -0.94
N ILE A 81 4.58 -16.81 -0.07
CA ILE A 81 5.88 -17.48 0.09
C ILE A 81 5.92 -18.44 1.29
N GLY A 82 4.78 -18.70 1.95
CA GLY A 82 4.65 -19.66 3.04
C GLY A 82 5.07 -19.13 4.42
N GLU A 83 5.09 -17.81 4.63
CA GLU A 83 5.31 -17.18 5.92
C GLU A 83 3.99 -16.72 6.57
N LYS A 84 4.03 -16.43 7.87
CA LYS A 84 2.88 -15.82 8.56
C LYS A 84 2.64 -14.39 8.04
N PRO A 85 1.37 -13.98 7.86
CA PRO A 85 1.06 -12.64 7.37
C PRO A 85 1.49 -11.56 8.37
N GLY A 86 1.91 -10.43 7.84
CA GLY A 86 2.28 -9.25 8.63
C GLY A 86 2.65 -8.08 7.73
N PHE A 87 2.38 -6.87 8.20
CA PHE A 87 2.71 -5.66 7.42
C PHE A 87 4.18 -5.30 7.58
N ASP A 88 4.66 -5.24 8.81
CA ASP A 88 6.06 -4.90 9.11
C ASP A 88 6.86 -6.19 9.23
N ARG A 89 7.82 -6.37 8.33
CA ARG A 89 8.60 -7.61 8.24
C ARG A 89 9.97 -7.43 8.88
N ALA A 90 10.33 -8.35 9.77
CA ALA A 90 11.68 -8.35 10.34
C ALA A 90 12.72 -8.69 9.27
N GLU A 91 13.89 -8.09 9.35
CA GLU A 91 15.01 -8.28 8.40
C GLU A 91 15.44 -9.74 8.21
N THR A 92 15.14 -10.60 9.19
CA THR A 92 15.44 -12.03 9.15
C THR A 92 14.43 -12.86 8.35
N THR A 93 13.35 -12.27 7.87
CA THR A 93 12.29 -12.97 7.14
C THR A 93 12.57 -13.02 5.63
N LYS A 94 12.05 -14.06 4.97
CA LYS A 94 12.11 -14.16 3.49
C LYS A 94 11.30 -13.02 2.85
N ALA A 95 10.14 -12.68 3.43
CA ALA A 95 9.31 -11.59 2.92
C ALA A 95 10.07 -10.26 2.91
N TYR A 96 10.88 -9.95 3.93
CA TYR A 96 11.72 -8.76 3.90
C TYR A 96 12.74 -8.78 2.76
N SER A 97 13.42 -9.91 2.55
CA SER A 97 14.35 -10.06 1.44
C SER A 97 13.68 -9.89 0.07
N GLU A 98 12.46 -10.43 -0.09
CA GLU A 98 11.68 -10.24 -1.31
C GLU A 98 11.23 -8.78 -1.50
N ILE A 99 10.82 -8.09 -0.42
CA ILE A 99 10.49 -6.65 -0.45
C ILE A 99 11.66 -5.83 -1.00
N LEU A 100 12.88 -6.07 -0.51
CA LEU A 100 14.07 -5.37 -1.01
C LEU A 100 14.41 -5.75 -2.45
N ARG A 101 14.22 -7.02 -2.84
CA ARG A 101 14.41 -7.47 -4.22
C ARG A 101 13.42 -6.77 -5.18
N ILE A 102 12.15 -6.66 -4.79
CA ILE A 102 11.14 -5.94 -5.57
C ILE A 102 11.52 -4.47 -5.73
N LEU A 103 11.95 -3.81 -4.65
CA LEU A 103 12.41 -2.42 -4.68
C LEU A 103 13.59 -2.24 -5.65
N GLU A 104 14.57 -3.15 -5.61
CA GLU A 104 15.73 -3.09 -6.52
C GLU A 104 15.29 -3.21 -7.99
N HIS A 105 14.34 -4.11 -8.30
CA HIS A 105 13.78 -4.25 -9.64
C HIS A 105 13.02 -2.99 -10.09
N ALA A 106 12.23 -2.38 -9.21
CA ALA A 106 11.52 -1.13 -9.52
C ALA A 106 12.51 0.00 -9.87
N LYS A 107 13.56 0.16 -9.06
CA LYS A 107 14.62 1.15 -9.32
C LYS A 107 15.37 0.90 -10.63
N LYS A 108 15.68 -0.35 -10.96
CA LYS A 108 16.30 -0.69 -12.26
C LYS A 108 15.43 -0.35 -13.45
N ASN A 109 14.10 -0.45 -13.30
CA ASN A 109 13.14 -0.10 -14.34
C ASN A 109 12.71 1.38 -14.30
N ASN A 110 13.25 2.17 -13.38
CA ASN A 110 12.93 3.60 -13.19
C ASN A 110 11.43 3.87 -13.02
N ILE A 111 10.75 3.04 -12.21
CA ILE A 111 9.35 3.18 -11.85
C ILE A 111 9.19 3.37 -10.33
N PHE A 112 8.05 3.93 -9.91
CA PHE A 112 7.75 4.13 -8.49
C PHE A 112 7.62 2.82 -7.74
N ALA A 113 8.10 2.82 -6.49
CA ALA A 113 7.93 1.71 -5.57
C ALA A 113 7.14 2.14 -4.34
N GLY A 114 5.99 1.51 -4.13
CA GLY A 114 5.13 1.71 -2.97
C GLY A 114 5.06 0.47 -2.09
N ILE A 115 4.77 0.66 -0.80
CA ILE A 115 4.59 -0.42 0.16
C ILE A 115 3.60 -0.07 1.26
N HIS A 116 2.80 -1.06 1.67
CA HIS A 116 1.91 -0.94 2.82
C HIS A 116 2.65 -1.27 4.13
N ASN A 117 2.48 -0.42 5.15
CA ASN A 117 3.15 -0.57 6.44
C ASN A 117 2.15 -0.54 7.59
N GLY A 118 2.52 -1.17 8.71
CA GLY A 118 1.73 -1.20 9.93
C GLY A 118 2.07 -0.09 10.92
N THR A 119 3.35 0.31 10.99
CA THR A 119 3.86 1.30 11.93
C THR A 119 4.60 2.44 11.25
N THR A 120 4.70 3.58 11.93
CA THR A 120 5.43 4.75 11.49
C THR A 120 6.93 4.50 11.41
N GLU A 121 7.46 3.75 12.36
CA GLU A 121 8.88 3.39 12.45
C GLU A 121 9.31 2.55 11.24
N TYR A 122 8.50 1.55 10.90
CA TYR A 122 8.78 0.71 9.73
C TYR A 122 8.64 1.51 8.42
N ALA A 123 7.62 2.35 8.32
CA ALA A 123 7.42 3.22 7.17
C ALA A 123 8.62 4.17 6.95
N THR A 124 9.14 4.78 8.03
CA THR A 124 10.34 5.61 7.99
C THR A 124 11.55 4.82 7.47
N ASN A 125 11.76 3.61 7.98
CA ASN A 125 12.83 2.73 7.50
C ASN A 125 12.68 2.42 6.00
N MET A 126 11.46 2.17 5.51
CA MET A 126 11.21 1.89 4.09
C MET A 126 11.49 3.13 3.21
N ILE A 127 11.18 4.33 3.67
CA ILE A 127 11.57 5.58 2.98
C ILE A 127 13.10 5.68 2.89
N GLU A 128 13.82 5.40 3.97
CA GLU A 128 15.29 5.41 4.00
C GLU A 128 15.90 4.36 3.05
N LYS A 129 15.23 3.20 2.87
CA LYS A 129 15.61 2.20 1.88
C LYS A 129 15.35 2.67 0.44
N GLY A 130 14.49 3.68 0.27
CA GLY A 130 14.22 4.35 -0.99
C GLY A 130 12.87 4.02 -1.63
N PHE A 131 11.88 3.61 -0.85
CA PHE A 131 10.49 3.59 -1.32
C PHE A 131 9.97 5.00 -1.55
N ASP A 132 9.25 5.20 -2.65
CA ASP A 132 8.72 6.51 -3.06
C ASP A 132 7.35 6.79 -2.44
N PHE A 133 6.59 5.73 -2.12
CA PHE A 133 5.24 5.81 -1.57
C PHE A 133 5.05 4.79 -0.45
N VAL A 134 4.74 5.28 0.75
CA VAL A 134 4.46 4.43 1.92
C VAL A 134 3.10 4.78 2.50
N THR A 135 2.29 3.76 2.79
CA THR A 135 1.04 3.96 3.52
C THR A 135 1.18 3.46 4.95
N ILE A 136 0.57 4.15 5.89
CA ILE A 136 0.66 3.86 7.32
C ILE A 136 -0.73 3.60 7.85
N ALA A 137 -1.00 2.37 8.27
CA ALA A 137 -2.27 1.97 8.86
C ALA A 137 -3.49 2.19 7.93
N SER A 138 -4.69 2.11 8.48
CA SER A 138 -5.96 2.46 7.84
C SER A 138 -6.79 3.31 8.78
N ASP A 139 -7.83 3.97 8.25
CA ASP A 139 -8.83 4.71 9.02
C ASP A 139 -9.42 3.88 10.16
N LEU A 140 -9.80 2.64 9.90
CA LEU A 140 -10.32 1.71 10.91
C LEU A 140 -9.31 1.44 12.04
N ARG A 141 -8.04 1.23 11.70
CA ARG A 141 -6.98 1.00 12.71
C ARG A 141 -6.72 2.26 13.53
N ALA A 142 -6.70 3.42 12.90
CA ALA A 142 -6.54 4.70 13.58
C ALA A 142 -7.70 4.97 14.56
N LEU A 143 -8.94 4.75 14.11
CA LEU A 143 -10.14 4.90 14.92
C LEU A 143 -10.10 3.92 16.12
N SER A 144 -9.89 2.64 15.87
CA SER A 144 -9.85 1.61 16.93
C SER A 144 -8.77 1.87 17.97
N ALA A 145 -7.59 2.32 17.53
CA ALA A 145 -6.51 2.68 18.45
C ALA A 145 -6.87 3.90 19.32
N GLY A 146 -7.48 4.93 18.74
CA GLY A 146 -7.94 6.11 19.44
C GLY A 146 -9.03 5.80 20.47
N GLU A 147 -10.01 4.99 20.09
CA GLU A 147 -11.08 4.54 20.99
C GLU A 147 -10.51 3.71 22.15
N LYS A 148 -9.65 2.74 21.84
CA LYS A 148 -8.99 1.93 22.87
C LYS A 148 -8.21 2.78 23.86
N ALA A 149 -7.40 3.73 23.40
CA ALA A 149 -6.63 4.62 24.26
C ALA A 149 -7.53 5.45 25.18
N THR A 150 -8.67 5.92 24.66
CA THR A 150 -9.68 6.67 25.43
C THR A 150 -10.31 5.82 26.54
N VAL A 151 -10.72 4.59 26.22
CA VAL A 151 -11.30 3.65 27.20
C VAL A 151 -10.28 3.26 28.27
N ASP A 152 -9.05 2.94 27.87
CA ASP A 152 -7.98 2.55 28.80
C ASP A 152 -7.65 3.70 29.77
N LYS A 153 -7.61 4.94 29.29
CA LYS A 153 -7.43 6.14 30.10
C LYS A 153 -8.55 6.31 31.14
N MET A 154 -9.81 6.08 30.72
CA MET A 154 -10.96 6.19 31.62
C MET A 154 -10.93 5.09 32.70
N LYS A 155 -10.64 3.83 32.31
CA LYS A 155 -10.51 2.71 33.26
C LYS A 155 -9.38 2.95 34.27
N GLY A 156 -8.22 3.41 33.84
CA GLY A 156 -7.11 3.76 34.72
C GLY A 156 -7.42 4.92 35.70
N SER A 157 -8.34 5.82 35.31
CA SER A 157 -8.81 6.89 36.20
C SER A 157 -9.84 6.41 37.22
N LEU A 158 -10.60 5.36 36.90
CA LEU A 158 -11.54 4.74 37.82
C LEU A 158 -10.82 3.88 38.88
N SER A 159 -9.85 3.06 38.46
CA SER A 159 -9.07 2.23 39.40
C SER A 159 -8.30 3.08 40.44
N LYS A 160 -7.78 4.24 40.05
CA LYS A 160 -7.12 5.15 41.04
C LYS A 160 -8.07 5.77 42.06
N LYS A 161 -9.37 5.90 41.75
CA LYS A 161 -10.36 6.38 42.75
C LYS A 161 -10.74 5.33 43.80
N ASP A 162 -10.69 4.06 43.40
CA ASP A 162 -10.98 2.96 44.34
C ASP A 162 -9.82 2.75 45.33
N ASP A 163 -8.56 2.98 44.91
CA ASP A 163 -7.39 2.93 45.78
C ASP A 163 -7.33 4.10 46.82
N ASP A 164 -7.83 5.28 46.42
CA ASP A 164 -7.91 6.44 47.33
C ASP A 164 -9.14 6.40 48.29
N ALA A 165 -10.08 5.50 48.04
CA ALA A 165 -11.30 5.35 48.85
C ALA A 165 -11.19 4.35 49.99
N THR A 166 -10.00 3.78 50.24
CA THR A 166 -9.76 2.83 51.34
C THR A 166 -9.34 3.61 52.59
N TYR A 167 -10.33 3.94 53.45
CA TYR A 167 -10.15 4.29 54.85
C TYR A 167 -10.38 3.06 55.72
#